data_190249b1b4e03a78a2fded79f6a3efc7
#
_entry.id   190249b1b4e03a78a2fded79f6a3efc7
#
_cell.length_a   1.000
_cell.length_b   1.000
_cell.length_c   1.000
_cell.angle_alpha   90.00
_cell.angle_beta   90.00
_cell.angle_gamma   90.00
#
_symmetry.space_group_name_H-M   'P 1'
#
loop_
_entity.id
_entity.type
_entity.pdbx_description
1 polymer ?
#
loop_
_entity_poly.entity_id
_entity_poly.type
_entity_poly.pdbx_seq_one_letter_code
_entity_poly.pdbx_strand_id
1 'polypeptide(L)'
;MDIGALDVVVLNGYPGSVAATWQRFGRAGRRQQASLGVLVASSDPLDQYLVRHPEFFQGAPPEHARIAADQPLILLDHIRCAAFELPFKDGELFGPQDATPWLQVLAEEGVLHQEGERFEWIADSYPANAVSLRSVADGNFVVVDRTDGRQTIVAEVDFSAASLTLYEGAIHMIQSVPYQVERLDWNGRKAFVTRTNVDYYTDAIDYTKLKVLEAFDGSPAGAGSAHHGEVHVARRVAGYKKIRYYTHENIGYGPVNLPDLELHTTAVWWQLPQRALEQAFDHRQEALDGFLAAAHALHIVATVAVMAEARDLQKAVGSGDGAWFATPDANGRAQLRSAFGEEGAPMLGPFIPTLYLYDAFPGGVGLSAPLFERREDLVRLARELVQRCDCRAGCPACVGPVLAVDEQNERSLKSLATRVLDLIVAL
;
A
#
# COMPACT_ATOMS: atom_id res chain seq x y z
N MET A 1 -16.83 19.71 10.60
CA MET A 1 -17.86 19.76 11.63
C MET A 1 -17.25 20.36 12.89
N ASP A 2 -17.74 21.47 13.36
CA ASP A 2 -17.27 22.05 14.62
C ASP A 2 -18.04 21.37 15.78
N ILE A 3 -17.34 20.45 16.43
CA ILE A 3 -17.87 19.75 17.61
C ILE A 3 -17.47 20.59 18.81
N GLY A 4 -18.45 21.00 19.58
CA GLY A 4 -18.22 21.77 20.82
C GLY A 4 -17.29 21.02 21.80
N ALA A 5 -17.10 21.60 22.99
CA ALA A 5 -16.22 20.99 23.99
C ALA A 5 -16.68 19.57 24.39
N LEU A 6 -15.79 18.62 24.26
CA LEU A 6 -15.96 17.24 24.73
C LEU A 6 -15.14 17.03 25.99
N ASP A 7 -15.63 16.20 26.91
CA ASP A 7 -14.88 15.77 28.09
C ASP A 7 -14.07 14.51 27.81
N VAL A 8 -14.55 13.68 26.89
CA VAL A 8 -13.93 12.40 26.51
C VAL A 8 -13.92 12.22 25.02
N VAL A 9 -12.80 11.75 24.47
CA VAL A 9 -12.67 11.25 23.09
C VAL A 9 -12.19 9.81 23.13
N VAL A 10 -12.90 8.93 22.43
CA VAL A 10 -12.50 7.52 22.25
C VAL A 10 -12.20 7.29 20.78
N LEU A 11 -10.99 6.85 20.48
CA LEU A 11 -10.56 6.43 19.15
C LEU A 11 -10.62 4.90 19.07
N ASN A 12 -11.33 4.38 18.09
CA ASN A 12 -11.33 2.96 17.79
C ASN A 12 -10.31 2.69 16.68
N GLY A 13 -9.14 2.19 17.08
CA GLY A 13 -7.98 2.05 16.22
C GLY A 13 -7.15 3.34 16.07
N TYR A 14 -5.93 3.16 15.60
CA TYR A 14 -5.00 4.26 15.31
C TYR A 14 -5.42 5.02 14.05
N PRO A 15 -5.50 6.36 14.09
CA PRO A 15 -5.94 7.14 12.93
C PRO A 15 -4.98 7.21 11.74
N GLY A 16 -3.84 6.54 11.80
CA GLY A 16 -2.83 6.52 10.73
C GLY A 16 -1.67 7.49 10.92
N SER A 17 -1.80 8.50 11.77
CA SER A 17 -0.71 9.43 12.10
C SER A 17 -0.81 9.95 13.53
N VAL A 18 0.33 10.34 14.11
CA VAL A 18 0.40 10.98 15.43
C VAL A 18 -0.34 12.32 15.39
N ALA A 19 -0.13 13.10 14.34
CA ALA A 19 -0.82 14.38 14.13
C ALA A 19 -2.35 14.21 14.12
N ALA A 20 -2.89 13.24 13.35
CA ALA A 20 -4.31 12.95 13.30
C ALA A 20 -4.85 12.47 14.66
N THR A 21 -4.07 11.71 15.41
CA THR A 21 -4.42 11.27 16.76
C THR A 21 -4.57 12.44 17.72
N TRP A 22 -3.56 13.32 17.77
CA TRP A 22 -3.61 14.51 18.61
C TRP A 22 -4.68 15.51 18.19
N GLN A 23 -4.92 15.69 16.89
CA GLN A 23 -6.02 16.53 16.39
C GLN A 23 -7.40 16.02 16.84
N ARG A 24 -7.59 14.70 16.88
CA ARG A 24 -8.83 14.08 17.37
C ARG A 24 -8.93 14.17 18.90
N PHE A 25 -7.87 13.87 19.64
CA PHE A 25 -7.82 14.04 21.09
C PHE A 25 -8.00 15.51 21.49
N GLY A 26 -7.46 16.46 20.73
CA GLY A 26 -7.64 17.88 20.95
C GLY A 26 -9.06 18.41 20.75
N ARG A 27 -10.03 17.53 20.39
CA ARG A 27 -11.46 17.87 20.45
C ARG A 27 -12.00 17.83 21.87
N ALA A 28 -11.33 17.14 22.81
CA ALA A 28 -11.62 17.18 24.22
C ALA A 28 -10.81 18.29 24.94
N GLY A 29 -11.33 18.82 26.05
CA GLY A 29 -10.57 19.70 26.93
C GLY A 29 -10.44 21.16 26.52
N ARG A 30 -11.26 21.67 25.62
CA ARG A 30 -11.18 23.06 25.10
C ARG A 30 -11.43 24.18 26.15
N ARG A 31 -11.78 23.86 27.40
CA ARG A 31 -12.16 24.82 28.46
C ARG A 31 -11.27 24.78 29.71
N GLN A 32 -9.99 24.44 29.59
CA GLN A 32 -9.05 24.33 30.74
C GLN A 32 -9.49 23.28 31.79
N GLN A 33 -10.36 22.35 31.44
CA GLN A 33 -10.76 21.24 32.30
C GLN A 33 -9.97 19.99 31.92
N ALA A 34 -9.78 19.09 32.91
CA ALA A 34 -9.23 17.79 32.64
C ALA A 34 -10.11 17.02 31.63
N SER A 35 -9.50 16.44 30.62
CA SER A 35 -10.19 15.65 29.60
C SER A 35 -9.51 14.30 29.43
N LEU A 36 -10.24 13.34 28.91
CA LEU A 36 -9.75 11.98 28.71
C LEU A 36 -9.73 11.63 27.23
N GLY A 37 -8.56 11.23 26.73
CA GLY A 37 -8.38 10.59 25.43
C GLY A 37 -8.13 9.09 25.62
N VAL A 38 -8.91 8.24 24.94
CA VAL A 38 -8.76 6.78 24.98
C VAL A 38 -8.53 6.27 23.58
N LEU A 39 -7.43 5.54 23.38
CA LEU A 39 -7.18 4.77 22.17
C LEU A 39 -7.49 3.30 22.44
N VAL A 40 -8.50 2.75 21.78
CA VAL A 40 -8.85 1.33 21.82
C VAL A 40 -8.15 0.65 20.65
N ALA A 41 -7.07 -0.05 20.95
CA ALA A 41 -6.33 -0.77 19.92
C ALA A 41 -7.13 -1.96 19.38
N SER A 42 -7.16 -2.08 18.07
CA SER A 42 -7.68 -3.26 17.38
C SER A 42 -6.62 -4.39 17.37
N SER A 43 -6.92 -5.51 16.70
CA SER A 43 -5.91 -6.55 16.42
C SER A 43 -4.96 -6.17 15.27
N ASP A 44 -5.09 -4.98 14.71
CA ASP A 44 -4.19 -4.48 13.69
C ASP A 44 -2.75 -4.39 14.23
N PRO A 45 -1.76 -4.84 13.46
CA PRO A 45 -0.37 -4.87 13.90
C PRO A 45 0.18 -3.52 14.34
N LEU A 46 -0.18 -2.46 13.63
CA LEU A 46 0.28 -1.11 13.96
C LEU A 46 -0.34 -0.62 15.27
N ASP A 47 -1.63 -0.87 15.50
CA ASP A 47 -2.31 -0.59 16.75
C ASP A 47 -1.63 -1.28 17.92
N GLN A 48 -1.33 -2.58 17.77
CA GLN A 48 -0.66 -3.38 18.80
C GLN A 48 0.77 -2.94 19.06
N TYR A 49 1.48 -2.49 18.04
CA TYR A 49 2.80 -1.91 18.19
C TYR A 49 2.73 -0.62 19.02
N LEU A 50 1.86 0.29 18.67
CA LEU A 50 1.75 1.62 19.29
C LEU A 50 1.33 1.57 20.77
N VAL A 51 0.41 0.69 21.16
CA VAL A 51 0.04 0.54 22.58
C VAL A 51 1.13 -0.07 23.43
N ARG A 52 2.06 -0.82 22.83
CA ARG A 52 3.25 -1.37 23.51
C ARG A 52 4.43 -0.40 23.55
N HIS A 53 4.38 0.64 22.71
CA HIS A 53 5.39 1.68 22.56
C HIS A 53 4.78 3.08 22.78
N PRO A 54 4.26 3.38 24.00
CA PRO A 54 3.60 4.65 24.28
C PRO A 54 4.53 5.86 24.15
N GLU A 55 5.84 5.66 24.23
CA GLU A 55 6.87 6.67 23.98
C GLU A 55 6.75 7.30 22.59
N PHE A 56 6.19 6.57 21.61
CA PHE A 56 5.93 7.07 20.28
C PHE A 56 4.93 8.25 20.28
N PHE A 57 3.96 8.26 21.18
CA PHE A 57 3.01 9.37 21.32
C PHE A 57 3.50 10.48 22.24
N GLN A 58 4.31 10.12 23.25
CA GLN A 58 4.67 11.04 24.34
C GLN A 58 5.93 11.86 24.07
N GLY A 59 6.79 11.40 23.18
CA GLY A 59 8.11 12.01 22.96
C GLY A 59 8.47 12.30 21.52
N ALA A 60 7.79 11.67 20.55
CA ALA A 60 8.04 11.92 19.14
C ALA A 60 7.37 13.24 18.69
N PRO A 61 8.05 14.07 17.89
CA PRO A 61 7.37 15.15 17.20
C PRO A 61 6.28 14.57 16.27
N PRO A 62 5.23 15.34 15.95
CA PRO A 62 4.31 14.94 14.90
C PRO A 62 5.08 14.74 13.58
N GLU A 63 4.49 13.98 12.69
CA GLU A 63 5.09 13.61 11.41
C GLU A 63 5.65 14.85 10.69
N HIS A 64 6.88 14.72 10.20
CA HIS A 64 7.41 15.71 9.28
C HIS A 64 6.67 15.60 7.96
N ALA A 65 5.98 16.65 7.55
CA ALA A 65 5.41 16.70 6.21
C ALA A 65 6.54 16.53 5.19
N ARG A 66 6.43 15.49 4.36
CA ARG A 66 7.35 15.25 3.24
C ARG A 66 6.74 15.87 2.00
N ILE A 67 7.54 16.61 1.26
CA ILE A 67 7.14 17.23 0.00
C ILE A 67 8.07 16.69 -1.08
N ALA A 68 7.51 15.94 -2.03
CA ALA A 68 8.17 15.55 -3.26
C ALA A 68 7.77 16.54 -4.35
N ALA A 69 8.36 17.75 -4.32
CA ALA A 69 8.01 18.81 -5.25
C ALA A 69 8.39 18.49 -6.71
N ASP A 70 9.30 17.57 -6.90
CA ASP A 70 9.81 17.06 -8.18
C ASP A 70 9.11 15.78 -8.64
N GLN A 71 8.09 15.32 -7.91
CA GLN A 71 7.28 14.17 -8.34
C GLN A 71 6.64 14.48 -9.70
N PRO A 72 6.90 13.67 -10.74
CA PRO A 72 6.62 14.02 -12.14
C PRO A 72 5.18 14.41 -12.42
N LEU A 73 4.21 13.68 -11.89
CA LEU A 73 2.79 13.95 -12.14
C LEU A 73 2.31 15.22 -11.45
N ILE A 74 2.74 15.45 -10.21
CA ILE A 74 2.43 16.69 -9.46
C ILE A 74 3.06 17.88 -10.15
N LEU A 75 4.34 17.76 -10.53
CA LEU A 75 5.07 18.83 -11.20
C LEU A 75 4.41 19.19 -12.54
N LEU A 76 4.03 18.18 -13.35
CA LEU A 76 3.36 18.40 -14.62
C LEU A 76 2.03 19.14 -14.45
N ASP A 77 1.22 18.77 -13.46
CA ASP A 77 -0.04 19.42 -13.16
C ASP A 77 0.16 20.88 -12.71
N HIS A 78 1.19 21.16 -11.92
CA HIS A 78 1.53 22.51 -11.52
C HIS A 78 2.02 23.34 -12.71
N ILE A 79 2.84 22.78 -13.60
CA ILE A 79 3.30 23.46 -14.82
C ILE A 79 2.10 23.74 -15.75
N ARG A 80 1.14 22.80 -15.89
CA ARG A 80 -0.11 23.05 -16.63
C ARG A 80 -0.88 24.26 -16.10
N CYS A 81 -1.06 24.33 -14.78
CA CYS A 81 -1.75 25.45 -14.16
C CYS A 81 -0.98 26.76 -14.34
N ALA A 82 0.34 26.75 -14.19
CA ALA A 82 1.17 27.93 -14.37
C ALA A 82 1.17 28.41 -15.84
N ALA A 83 1.26 27.49 -16.81
CA ALA A 83 1.22 27.82 -18.24
C ALA A 83 -0.13 28.39 -18.68
N PHE A 84 -1.23 28.00 -18.02
CA PHE A 84 -2.54 28.61 -18.23
C PHE A 84 -2.59 30.07 -17.77
N GLU A 85 -1.90 30.41 -16.68
CA GLU A 85 -1.89 31.78 -16.14
C GLU A 85 -0.94 32.69 -16.93
N LEU A 86 0.26 32.19 -17.28
CA LEU A 86 1.28 32.94 -17.98
C LEU A 86 2.08 32.06 -18.93
N PRO A 87 2.41 32.50 -20.15
CA PRO A 87 3.27 31.79 -21.07
C PRO A 87 4.67 31.59 -20.49
N PHE A 88 5.21 30.37 -20.68
CA PHE A 88 6.60 30.05 -20.33
C PHE A 88 7.56 30.40 -21.47
N LYS A 89 8.82 30.59 -21.11
CA LYS A 89 9.93 30.68 -22.07
C LYS A 89 10.75 29.38 -22.07
N ASP A 90 11.39 29.13 -23.20
CA ASP A 90 12.37 28.04 -23.29
C ASP A 90 13.52 28.26 -22.31
N GLY A 91 13.94 27.23 -21.59
CA GLY A 91 14.94 27.33 -20.50
C GLY A 91 14.46 27.97 -19.21
N GLU A 92 13.17 28.26 -19.07
CA GLU A 92 12.61 28.82 -17.83
C GLU A 92 12.58 27.78 -16.71
N LEU A 93 12.97 28.19 -15.51
CA LEU A 93 12.93 27.34 -14.32
C LEU A 93 11.55 27.41 -13.65
N PHE A 94 11.01 26.25 -13.29
CA PHE A 94 9.85 26.14 -12.41
C PHE A 94 10.31 25.58 -11.05
N GLY A 95 10.47 26.46 -10.07
CA GLY A 95 11.22 26.12 -8.86
C GLY A 95 12.70 25.82 -9.18
N PRO A 96 13.27 24.71 -8.73
CA PRO A 96 14.64 24.30 -9.06
C PRO A 96 14.74 23.54 -10.40
N GLN A 97 13.63 23.18 -11.03
CA GLN A 97 13.55 22.31 -12.20
C GLN A 97 13.53 23.14 -13.50
N ASP A 98 14.24 22.65 -14.54
CA ASP A 98 14.05 23.13 -15.91
C ASP A 98 12.66 22.69 -16.41
N ALA A 99 11.81 23.66 -16.75
CA ALA A 99 10.46 23.39 -17.22
C ALA A 99 10.42 22.90 -18.69
N THR A 100 11.47 23.13 -19.48
CA THR A 100 11.47 22.88 -20.93
C THR A 100 11.06 21.46 -21.32
N PRO A 101 11.57 20.36 -20.70
CA PRO A 101 11.16 19.02 -21.07
C PRO A 101 9.66 18.78 -20.87
N TRP A 102 9.08 19.34 -19.80
CA TRP A 102 7.64 19.23 -19.50
C TRP A 102 6.79 20.04 -20.46
N LEU A 103 7.26 21.25 -20.83
CA LEU A 103 6.58 22.11 -21.81
C LEU A 103 6.55 21.47 -23.19
N GLN A 104 7.62 20.76 -23.57
CA GLN A 104 7.70 20.03 -24.83
C GLN A 104 6.67 18.88 -24.85
N VAL A 105 6.56 18.10 -23.78
CA VAL A 105 5.53 17.03 -23.65
C VAL A 105 4.13 17.64 -23.79
N LEU A 106 3.84 18.76 -23.12
CA LEU A 106 2.55 19.43 -23.18
C LEU A 106 2.26 20.00 -24.57
N ALA A 107 3.28 20.41 -25.31
CA ALA A 107 3.14 20.86 -26.69
C ALA A 107 2.85 19.67 -27.65
N GLU A 108 3.50 18.53 -27.45
CA GLU A 108 3.23 17.29 -28.21
C GLU A 108 1.80 16.78 -27.97
N GLU A 109 1.30 16.94 -26.73
CA GLU A 109 -0.09 16.61 -26.37
C GLU A 109 -1.12 17.62 -26.89
N GLY A 110 -0.69 18.74 -27.52
CA GLY A 110 -1.57 19.77 -28.02
C GLY A 110 -2.23 20.65 -26.93
N VAL A 111 -1.64 20.66 -25.74
CA VAL A 111 -2.06 21.51 -24.63
C VAL A 111 -1.44 22.90 -24.72
N LEU A 112 -0.18 22.95 -25.19
CA LEU A 112 0.57 24.17 -25.42
C LEU A 112 0.90 24.32 -26.92
N HIS A 113 1.07 25.55 -27.36
CA HIS A 113 1.64 25.89 -28.65
C HIS A 113 2.99 26.57 -28.46
N GLN A 114 4.01 26.08 -29.15
CA GLN A 114 5.33 26.71 -29.13
C GLN A 114 5.47 27.69 -30.30
N GLU A 115 5.67 28.95 -29.99
CA GLU A 115 6.02 29.99 -30.98
C GLU A 115 7.39 30.61 -30.64
N GLY A 116 8.40 30.21 -31.39
CA GLY A 116 9.79 30.58 -31.11
C GLY A 116 10.27 30.04 -29.76
N GLU A 117 10.63 30.92 -28.84
CA GLU A 117 11.07 30.58 -27.49
C GLU A 117 9.92 30.59 -26.44
N ARG A 118 8.68 30.72 -26.89
CA ARG A 118 7.52 30.83 -25.96
C ARG A 118 6.58 29.64 -26.12
N PHE A 119 6.04 29.20 -24.98
CA PHE A 119 4.99 28.18 -24.89
C PHE A 119 3.71 28.83 -24.38
N GLU A 120 2.66 28.80 -25.18
CA GLU A 120 1.37 29.42 -24.88
C GLU A 120 0.29 28.38 -24.73
N TRP A 121 -0.62 28.59 -23.78
CA TRP A 121 -1.76 27.71 -23.54
C TRP A 121 -2.78 27.81 -24.69
N ILE A 122 -3.18 26.68 -25.28
CA ILE A 122 -4.15 26.62 -26.36
C ILE A 122 -5.34 25.70 -26.10
N ALA A 123 -5.29 24.87 -25.05
CA ALA A 123 -6.38 23.95 -24.75
C ALA A 123 -7.62 24.68 -24.20
N ASP A 124 -8.82 24.20 -24.55
CA ASP A 124 -10.09 24.78 -24.07
C ASP A 124 -10.41 24.44 -22.60
N SER A 125 -9.64 23.54 -21.97
CA SER A 125 -9.89 23.07 -20.60
C SER A 125 -9.25 23.99 -19.55
N TYR A 126 -9.92 24.13 -18.42
CA TYR A 126 -9.33 24.78 -17.24
C TYR A 126 -8.51 23.76 -16.43
N PRO A 127 -7.18 23.87 -16.38
CA PRO A 127 -6.32 22.79 -15.89
C PRO A 127 -6.53 22.45 -14.41
N ALA A 128 -6.86 23.44 -13.56
CA ALA A 128 -7.08 23.18 -12.13
C ALA A 128 -8.28 22.28 -11.82
N ASN A 129 -9.21 22.08 -12.76
CA ASN A 129 -10.31 21.14 -12.59
C ASN A 129 -9.84 19.68 -12.61
N ALA A 130 -8.70 19.38 -13.23
CA ALA A 130 -8.11 18.06 -13.30
C ALA A 130 -7.16 17.77 -12.13
N VAL A 131 -6.74 18.81 -11.37
CA VAL A 131 -5.79 18.67 -10.27
C VAL A 131 -6.50 18.24 -8.98
N SER A 132 -6.11 17.12 -8.43
CA SER A 132 -6.60 16.66 -7.13
C SER A 132 -5.57 17.00 -6.04
N LEU A 133 -5.99 17.72 -4.99
CA LEU A 133 -5.16 17.94 -3.80
C LEU A 133 -5.16 16.77 -2.82
N ARG A 134 -5.83 15.65 -3.15
CA ARG A 134 -5.97 14.47 -2.28
C ARG A 134 -5.40 13.19 -2.87
N SER A 135 -5.27 13.13 -4.17
CA SER A 135 -4.82 11.92 -4.86
C SER A 135 -4.02 12.29 -6.10
N VAL A 136 -2.92 11.60 -6.33
CA VAL A 136 -2.12 11.70 -7.57
C VAL A 136 -2.72 10.81 -8.67
N ALA A 137 -3.67 9.91 -8.32
CA ALA A 137 -4.28 9.00 -9.27
C ALA A 137 -5.39 9.66 -10.08
N ASP A 138 -5.45 9.33 -11.36
CA ASP A 138 -6.43 9.81 -12.31
C ASP A 138 -7.87 9.38 -11.98
N GLY A 139 -8.61 10.27 -11.32
CA GLY A 139 -10.06 10.21 -11.15
C GLY A 139 -10.55 9.13 -10.19
N ASN A 140 -11.84 9.20 -9.89
CA ASN A 140 -12.53 8.31 -8.97
C ASN A 140 -13.56 7.45 -9.71
N PHE A 141 -13.94 6.33 -9.12
CA PHE A 141 -15.11 5.57 -9.52
C PHE A 141 -16.35 6.12 -8.82
N VAL A 142 -17.41 6.38 -9.60
CA VAL A 142 -18.69 6.80 -9.07
C VAL A 142 -19.56 5.57 -8.78
N VAL A 143 -20.06 5.45 -7.54
CA VAL A 143 -20.95 4.35 -7.14
C VAL A 143 -22.40 4.80 -7.29
N VAL A 144 -23.14 4.07 -8.12
CA VAL A 144 -24.53 4.39 -8.52
C VAL A 144 -25.47 3.32 -7.97
N ASP A 145 -26.31 3.71 -7.00
CA ASP A 145 -27.37 2.88 -6.47
C ASP A 145 -28.55 2.78 -7.47
N ARG A 146 -28.99 1.54 -7.73
CA ARG A 146 -30.11 1.20 -8.64
C ARG A 146 -31.24 0.46 -7.94
N THR A 147 -31.22 0.37 -6.61
CA THR A 147 -32.16 -0.43 -5.79
C THR A 147 -33.63 -0.13 -6.13
N ASP A 148 -33.98 1.15 -6.25
CA ASP A 148 -35.38 1.57 -6.46
C ASP A 148 -35.69 1.89 -7.92
N GLY A 149 -34.90 1.38 -8.89
CA GLY A 149 -35.05 1.65 -10.32
C GLY A 149 -34.60 3.06 -10.73
N ARG A 150 -34.17 3.89 -9.79
CA ARG A 150 -33.54 5.20 -10.03
C ARG A 150 -32.04 5.06 -9.93
N GLN A 151 -31.32 5.92 -10.64
CA GLN A 151 -29.87 5.99 -10.54
C GLN A 151 -29.50 7.15 -9.63
N THR A 152 -28.93 6.83 -8.45
CA THR A 152 -28.51 7.82 -7.47
C THR A 152 -27.04 7.60 -7.15
N ILE A 153 -26.22 8.65 -7.20
CA ILE A 153 -24.83 8.59 -6.76
C ILE A 153 -24.82 8.52 -5.22
N VAL A 154 -24.18 7.48 -4.67
CA VAL A 154 -24.15 7.21 -3.24
C VAL A 154 -22.74 7.28 -2.65
N ALA A 155 -21.71 7.15 -3.48
CA ALA A 155 -20.31 7.26 -3.05
C ALA A 155 -19.38 7.53 -4.24
N GLU A 156 -18.17 7.93 -3.92
CA GLU A 156 -17.01 7.92 -4.82
C GLU A 156 -15.90 7.10 -4.16
N VAL A 157 -15.15 6.34 -4.97
CA VAL A 157 -14.06 5.47 -4.54
C VAL A 157 -12.85 5.77 -5.38
N ASP A 158 -11.70 5.96 -4.73
CA ASP A 158 -10.42 6.22 -5.39
C ASP A 158 -10.08 5.10 -6.38
N PHE A 159 -9.46 5.46 -7.50
CA PHE A 159 -9.06 4.52 -8.56
C PHE A 159 -8.23 3.34 -8.01
N SER A 160 -7.27 3.64 -7.14
CA SER A 160 -6.38 2.63 -6.53
C SER A 160 -7.12 1.62 -5.65
N ALA A 161 -8.23 2.01 -5.02
CA ALA A 161 -9.04 1.17 -4.15
C ALA A 161 -10.17 0.44 -4.90
N ALA A 162 -10.55 0.91 -6.09
CA ALA A 162 -11.70 0.41 -6.81
C ALA A 162 -11.60 -1.08 -7.16
N SER A 163 -10.42 -1.54 -7.61
CA SER A 163 -10.21 -2.95 -7.95
C SER A 163 -10.36 -3.90 -6.76
N LEU A 164 -10.10 -3.41 -5.54
CA LEU A 164 -10.20 -4.20 -4.31
C LEU A 164 -11.59 -4.15 -3.67
N THR A 165 -12.43 -3.19 -4.05
CA THR A 165 -13.70 -2.92 -3.34
C THR A 165 -14.93 -2.89 -4.22
N LEU A 166 -14.78 -2.69 -5.54
CA LEU A 166 -15.90 -2.49 -6.47
C LEU A 166 -16.01 -3.57 -7.56
N TYR A 167 -15.33 -4.72 -7.43
CA TYR A 167 -15.48 -5.83 -8.38
C TYR A 167 -16.91 -6.41 -8.36
N GLU A 168 -17.34 -7.02 -9.44
CA GLU A 168 -18.67 -7.62 -9.53
C GLU A 168 -18.85 -8.73 -8.49
N GLY A 169 -19.93 -8.64 -7.72
CA GLY A 169 -20.21 -9.51 -6.57
C GLY A 169 -19.63 -9.02 -5.24
N ALA A 170 -18.86 -7.93 -5.21
CA ALA A 170 -18.38 -7.32 -3.97
C ALA A 170 -19.54 -6.83 -3.09
N ILE A 171 -19.40 -6.98 -1.80
CA ILE A 171 -20.27 -6.33 -0.80
C ILE A 171 -19.56 -5.08 -0.30
N HIS A 172 -20.04 -3.94 -0.75
CA HIS A 172 -19.46 -2.63 -0.41
C HIS A 172 -20.33 -1.91 0.62
N MET A 173 -19.72 -1.49 1.73
CA MET A 173 -20.41 -0.82 2.82
C MET A 173 -20.40 0.69 2.62
N ILE A 174 -21.55 1.32 2.50
CA ILE A 174 -21.70 2.77 2.36
C ILE A 174 -22.59 3.26 3.50
N GLN A 175 -22.06 4.11 4.39
CA GLN A 175 -22.79 4.66 5.54
C GLN A 175 -23.54 3.58 6.36
N SER A 176 -22.87 2.47 6.62
CA SER A 176 -23.41 1.30 7.34
C SER A 176 -24.54 0.54 6.60
N VAL A 177 -24.75 0.81 5.32
CA VAL A 177 -25.67 0.08 4.47
C VAL A 177 -24.86 -0.80 3.52
N PRO A 178 -25.10 -2.13 3.49
CA PRO A 178 -24.42 -3.02 2.55
C PRO A 178 -25.05 -2.93 1.15
N TYR A 179 -24.21 -2.80 0.15
CA TYR A 179 -24.53 -2.82 -1.26
C TYR A 179 -23.78 -3.93 -1.97
N GLN A 180 -24.43 -4.64 -2.86
CA GLN A 180 -23.78 -5.58 -3.76
C GLN A 180 -23.48 -4.89 -5.09
N VAL A 181 -22.22 -5.01 -5.56
CA VAL A 181 -21.82 -4.54 -6.88
C VAL A 181 -22.36 -5.54 -7.93
N GLU A 182 -23.29 -5.08 -8.77
CA GLU A 182 -23.89 -5.88 -9.84
C GLU A 182 -23.06 -5.81 -11.12
N ARG A 183 -22.54 -4.63 -11.42
CA ARG A 183 -21.73 -4.38 -12.61
C ARG A 183 -20.71 -3.29 -12.37
N LEU A 184 -19.48 -3.53 -12.79
CA LEU A 184 -18.42 -2.54 -12.84
C LEU A 184 -18.11 -2.15 -14.28
N ASP A 185 -18.36 -0.91 -14.63
CA ASP A 185 -17.90 -0.29 -15.86
C ASP A 185 -16.53 0.35 -15.61
N TRP A 186 -15.48 -0.43 -15.88
CA TRP A 186 -14.11 -0.01 -15.60
C TRP A 186 -13.70 1.23 -16.38
N ASN A 187 -14.00 1.26 -17.69
CA ASN A 187 -13.63 2.36 -18.57
C ASN A 187 -14.47 3.61 -18.31
N GLY A 188 -15.77 3.43 -18.03
CA GLY A 188 -16.67 4.52 -17.67
C GLY A 188 -16.55 4.97 -16.21
N ARG A 189 -15.70 4.31 -15.42
CA ARG A 189 -15.47 4.59 -13.99
C ARG A 189 -16.75 4.63 -13.16
N LYS A 190 -17.64 3.65 -13.36
CA LYS A 190 -18.92 3.54 -12.68
C LYS A 190 -19.15 2.15 -12.14
N ALA A 191 -19.50 2.06 -10.85
CA ALA A 191 -19.96 0.84 -10.22
C ALA A 191 -21.48 0.94 -10.00
N PHE A 192 -22.24 -0.01 -10.52
CA PHE A 192 -23.68 -0.08 -10.30
C PHE A 192 -23.96 -1.06 -9.17
N VAL A 193 -24.67 -0.58 -8.15
CA VAL A 193 -24.90 -1.32 -6.91
C VAL A 193 -26.38 -1.40 -6.58
N THR A 194 -26.74 -2.45 -5.81
CA THR A 194 -28.06 -2.60 -5.20
C THR A 194 -27.92 -2.90 -3.71
N ARG A 195 -28.84 -2.40 -2.91
CA ARG A 195 -28.87 -2.72 -1.48
C ARG A 195 -29.09 -4.21 -1.28
N THR A 196 -28.38 -4.77 -0.32
CA THR A 196 -28.46 -6.19 0.01
C THR A 196 -28.59 -6.40 1.51
N ASN A 197 -29.04 -7.58 1.92
CA ASN A 197 -29.12 -7.96 3.33
C ASN A 197 -28.47 -9.35 3.49
N VAL A 198 -27.19 -9.42 3.21
CA VAL A 198 -26.40 -10.64 3.34
C VAL A 198 -25.71 -10.69 4.71
N ASP A 199 -25.40 -11.90 5.18
CA ASP A 199 -24.71 -12.14 6.46
C ASP A 199 -23.20 -12.28 6.32
N TYR A 200 -22.64 -11.83 5.18
CA TYR A 200 -21.22 -11.91 4.88
C TYR A 200 -20.72 -10.62 4.23
N TYR A 201 -19.42 -10.41 4.31
CA TYR A 201 -18.68 -9.43 3.51
C TYR A 201 -17.76 -10.14 2.52
N THR A 202 -17.22 -9.39 1.58
CA THR A 202 -16.27 -9.90 0.59
C THR A 202 -14.90 -9.31 0.80
N ASP A 203 -13.86 -10.12 0.58
CA ASP A 203 -12.46 -9.75 0.69
C ASP A 203 -11.73 -10.15 -0.59
N ALA A 204 -11.08 -9.18 -1.24
CA ALA A 204 -10.39 -9.39 -2.50
C ALA A 204 -9.15 -10.27 -2.31
N ILE A 205 -8.89 -11.13 -3.29
CA ILE A 205 -7.64 -11.89 -3.39
C ILE A 205 -6.81 -11.23 -4.48
N ASP A 206 -5.76 -10.56 -4.08
CA ASP A 206 -4.87 -9.87 -5.00
C ASP A 206 -3.45 -10.44 -4.96
N TYR A 207 -2.76 -10.30 -6.08
CA TYR A 207 -1.38 -10.68 -6.27
C TYR A 207 -0.59 -9.50 -6.80
N THR A 208 0.56 -9.28 -6.23
CA THR A 208 1.47 -8.23 -6.64
C THR A 208 2.78 -8.82 -7.12
N LYS A 209 3.23 -8.41 -8.30
CA LYS A 209 4.59 -8.68 -8.78
C LYS A 209 5.33 -7.37 -8.99
N LEU A 210 6.62 -7.40 -8.73
CA LEU A 210 7.51 -6.28 -8.98
C LEU A 210 8.63 -6.70 -9.92
N LYS A 211 8.99 -5.77 -10.80
CA LYS A 211 10.17 -5.85 -11.64
C LYS A 211 11.04 -4.64 -11.35
N VAL A 212 12.28 -4.86 -11.00
CA VAL A 212 13.26 -3.79 -10.85
C VAL A 212 13.55 -3.21 -12.24
N LEU A 213 13.42 -1.91 -12.40
CA LEU A 213 13.73 -1.17 -13.62
C LEU A 213 15.14 -0.62 -13.53
N GLU A 214 15.46 0.07 -12.44
CA GLU A 214 16.75 0.67 -12.18
C GLU A 214 17.09 0.61 -10.69
N ALA A 215 18.32 0.23 -10.37
CA ALA A 215 18.84 0.32 -9.01
C ALA A 215 19.68 1.60 -8.90
N PHE A 216 19.25 2.54 -8.07
CA PHE A 216 19.96 3.80 -7.85
C PHE A 216 21.12 3.60 -6.89
N ASP A 217 20.92 2.76 -5.86
CA ASP A 217 21.91 2.49 -4.83
C ASP A 217 21.80 1.07 -4.31
N GLY A 218 22.89 0.56 -3.73
CA GLY A 218 22.96 -0.78 -3.18
C GLY A 218 24.06 -0.93 -2.12
N SER A 219 23.80 -1.78 -1.15
CA SER A 219 24.77 -2.10 -0.10
C SER A 219 24.63 -3.53 0.40
N PRO A 220 25.69 -4.13 0.96
CA PRO A 220 25.58 -5.39 1.68
C PRO A 220 24.57 -5.29 2.83
N ALA A 221 23.84 -6.38 3.10
CA ALA A 221 22.91 -6.51 4.20
C ALA A 221 22.94 -7.95 4.73
N GLY A 222 23.68 -8.19 5.82
CA GLY A 222 23.91 -9.53 6.35
C GLY A 222 24.49 -10.51 5.33
N ALA A 223 23.80 -11.62 5.10
CA ALA A 223 24.19 -12.61 4.09
C ALA A 223 23.81 -12.21 2.66
N GLY A 224 23.09 -11.12 2.47
CA GLY A 224 22.55 -10.66 1.19
C GLY A 224 22.88 -9.20 0.88
N SER A 225 21.94 -8.52 0.22
CA SER A 225 22.08 -7.12 -0.16
C SER A 225 20.76 -6.37 0.00
N ALA A 226 20.87 -5.06 0.23
CA ALA A 226 19.75 -4.11 0.22
C ALA A 226 19.98 -3.11 -0.93
N HIS A 227 18.89 -2.73 -1.58
CA HIS A 227 18.93 -1.82 -2.71
C HIS A 227 17.78 -0.82 -2.62
N HIS A 228 17.93 0.27 -3.37
CA HIS A 228 16.92 1.30 -3.57
C HIS A 228 16.89 1.67 -5.05
N GLY A 229 15.70 1.92 -5.59
CA GLY A 229 15.58 2.27 -7.00
C GLY A 229 14.16 2.28 -7.51
N GLU A 230 14.03 2.30 -8.82
CA GLU A 230 12.75 2.31 -9.53
C GLU A 230 12.27 0.88 -9.82
N VAL A 231 10.96 0.68 -9.64
CA VAL A 231 10.29 -0.60 -9.87
C VAL A 231 8.99 -0.41 -10.64
N HIS A 232 8.69 -1.41 -11.46
CA HIS A 232 7.37 -1.59 -12.05
C HIS A 232 6.59 -2.59 -11.20
N VAL A 233 5.44 -2.16 -10.70
CA VAL A 233 4.51 -2.95 -9.88
C VAL A 233 3.29 -3.28 -10.71
N ALA A 234 2.91 -4.55 -10.78
CA ALA A 234 1.64 -4.97 -11.37
C ALA A 234 0.82 -5.71 -10.31
N ARG A 235 -0.38 -5.21 -10.03
CA ARG A 235 -1.34 -5.82 -9.11
C ARG A 235 -2.50 -6.40 -9.88
N ARG A 236 -2.81 -7.66 -9.62
CA ARG A 236 -3.95 -8.38 -10.18
C ARG A 236 -4.90 -8.82 -9.09
N VAL A 237 -6.17 -8.45 -9.20
CA VAL A 237 -7.24 -9.02 -8.38
C VAL A 237 -7.79 -10.24 -9.11
N ALA A 238 -7.58 -11.42 -8.54
CA ALA A 238 -7.87 -12.70 -9.20
C ALA A 238 -9.20 -13.31 -8.74
N GLY A 239 -9.70 -12.88 -7.58
CA GLY A 239 -10.93 -13.39 -7.03
C GLY A 239 -11.27 -12.73 -5.69
N TYR A 240 -12.26 -13.26 -5.02
CA TYR A 240 -12.63 -12.83 -3.68
C TYR A 240 -13.14 -13.97 -2.82
N LYS A 241 -13.03 -13.80 -1.50
CA LYS A 241 -13.62 -14.65 -0.47
C LYS A 241 -14.93 -14.05 0.00
N LYS A 242 -15.89 -14.91 0.37
CA LYS A 242 -17.09 -14.52 1.11
C LYS A 242 -16.88 -14.93 2.56
N ILE A 243 -16.85 -13.96 3.46
CA ILE A 243 -16.52 -14.15 4.87
C ILE A 243 -17.73 -13.78 5.71
N ARG A 244 -18.26 -14.73 6.49
CA ARG A 244 -19.42 -14.51 7.34
C ARG A 244 -19.10 -13.50 8.44
N TYR A 245 -20.05 -12.61 8.72
CA TYR A 245 -19.92 -11.70 9.86
C TYR A 245 -19.84 -12.49 11.17
N TYR A 246 -19.14 -11.95 12.13
CA TYR A 246 -18.97 -12.46 13.50
C TYR A 246 -18.19 -13.78 13.63
N THR A 247 -18.43 -14.76 12.80
CA THR A 247 -17.68 -16.06 12.85
C THR A 247 -16.40 -16.04 12.05
N HIS A 248 -16.28 -15.09 11.09
CA HIS A 248 -15.18 -14.98 10.13
C HIS A 248 -14.92 -16.27 9.30
N GLU A 249 -15.95 -17.12 9.21
CA GLU A 249 -15.89 -18.33 8.41
C GLU A 249 -15.92 -18.00 6.92
N ASN A 250 -15.01 -18.59 6.16
CA ASN A 250 -15.03 -18.49 4.70
C ASN A 250 -16.08 -19.41 4.12
N ILE A 251 -17.15 -18.85 3.56
CA ILE A 251 -18.32 -19.58 3.03
C ILE A 251 -18.29 -19.72 1.50
N GLY A 252 -17.26 -19.21 0.83
CA GLY A 252 -17.13 -19.38 -0.62
C GLY A 252 -16.17 -18.39 -1.26
N TYR A 253 -15.99 -18.57 -2.55
CA TYR A 253 -15.12 -17.75 -3.41
C TYR A 253 -15.88 -17.30 -4.65
N GLY A 254 -15.41 -16.21 -5.26
CA GLY A 254 -15.87 -15.78 -6.57
C GLY A 254 -14.70 -15.29 -7.43
N PRO A 255 -14.80 -15.43 -8.76
CA PRO A 255 -13.78 -14.92 -9.68
C PRO A 255 -13.91 -13.40 -9.82
N VAL A 256 -12.78 -12.76 -10.11
CA VAL A 256 -12.73 -11.36 -10.53
C VAL A 256 -11.94 -11.29 -11.84
N ASN A 257 -12.47 -10.56 -12.81
CA ASN A 257 -11.82 -10.35 -14.10
C ASN A 257 -11.68 -8.85 -14.34
N LEU A 258 -10.60 -8.29 -13.83
CA LEU A 258 -10.23 -6.88 -13.97
C LEU A 258 -8.86 -6.77 -14.63
N PRO A 259 -8.57 -5.66 -15.31
CA PRO A 259 -7.21 -5.37 -15.79
C PRO A 259 -6.22 -5.31 -14.63
N ASP A 260 -4.97 -5.66 -14.90
CA ASP A 260 -3.89 -5.44 -13.95
C ASP A 260 -3.74 -3.94 -13.70
N LEU A 261 -3.51 -3.57 -12.45
CA LEU A 261 -3.14 -2.22 -12.08
C LEU A 261 -1.62 -2.11 -12.14
N GLU A 262 -1.14 -1.30 -13.06
CA GLU A 262 0.29 -1.07 -13.24
C GLU A 262 0.72 0.25 -12.60
N LEU A 263 1.85 0.22 -11.93
CA LEU A 263 2.41 1.35 -11.20
C LEU A 263 3.93 1.38 -11.38
N HIS A 264 4.45 2.48 -11.89
CA HIS A 264 5.88 2.81 -11.84
C HIS A 264 6.13 3.64 -10.58
N THR A 265 7.04 3.18 -9.71
CA THR A 265 7.28 3.81 -8.42
C THR A 265 8.68 3.51 -7.91
N THR A 266 9.02 4.02 -6.73
CA THR A 266 10.29 3.75 -6.06
C THR A 266 10.12 2.74 -4.93
N ALA A 267 11.17 1.95 -4.68
CA ALA A 267 11.18 0.91 -3.66
C ALA A 267 12.54 0.79 -2.97
N VAL A 268 12.52 0.24 -1.77
CA VAL A 268 13.66 -0.40 -1.13
C VAL A 268 13.42 -1.90 -1.09
N TRP A 269 14.46 -2.69 -1.36
CA TRP A 269 14.32 -4.13 -1.33
C TRP A 269 15.54 -4.84 -0.78
N TRP A 270 15.31 -6.04 -0.23
CA TRP A 270 16.34 -6.94 0.30
C TRP A 270 16.30 -8.25 -0.45
N GLN A 271 17.48 -8.73 -0.83
CA GLN A 271 17.68 -9.99 -1.51
C GLN A 271 18.63 -10.87 -0.71
N LEU A 272 18.31 -12.15 -0.61
CA LEU A 272 19.18 -13.15 -0.03
C LEU A 272 19.66 -14.11 -1.13
N PRO A 273 20.96 -14.46 -1.16
CA PRO A 273 21.47 -15.43 -2.14
C PRO A 273 20.91 -16.82 -1.83
N GLN A 274 20.68 -17.59 -2.89
CA GLN A 274 20.13 -18.96 -2.78
C GLN A 274 20.88 -19.82 -1.75
N ARG A 275 22.21 -19.75 -1.73
CA ARG A 275 23.05 -20.49 -0.78
C ARG A 275 22.71 -20.22 0.68
N ALA A 276 22.42 -18.96 1.03
CA ALA A 276 22.02 -18.59 2.40
C ALA A 276 20.64 -19.19 2.76
N LEU A 277 19.73 -19.22 1.78
CA LEU A 277 18.40 -19.81 1.95
C LEU A 277 18.46 -21.33 2.11
N GLU A 278 19.27 -22.03 1.30
CA GLU A 278 19.48 -23.47 1.37
C GLU A 278 20.10 -23.91 2.71
N GLN A 279 20.91 -23.05 3.32
CA GLN A 279 21.47 -23.31 4.65
C GLN A 279 20.48 -23.05 5.81
N ALA A 280 19.52 -22.17 5.59
CA ALA A 280 18.60 -21.72 6.63
C ALA A 280 17.24 -22.43 6.60
N PHE A 281 16.81 -22.93 5.45
CA PHE A 281 15.48 -23.51 5.27
C PHE A 281 15.56 -24.86 4.55
N ASP A 282 14.74 -25.80 5.00
CA ASP A 282 14.68 -27.12 4.37
C ASP A 282 13.83 -27.10 3.08
N HIS A 283 12.81 -26.22 3.04
CA HIS A 283 11.86 -26.13 1.94
C HIS A 283 11.63 -24.68 1.48
N ARG A 284 11.36 -24.50 0.18
CA ARG A 284 11.02 -23.18 -0.40
C ARG A 284 9.84 -22.52 0.27
N GLN A 285 8.82 -23.31 0.65
CA GLN A 285 7.64 -22.77 1.31
C GLN A 285 7.97 -22.13 2.66
N GLU A 286 8.87 -22.72 3.43
CA GLU A 286 9.33 -22.14 4.71
C GLU A 286 10.04 -20.81 4.51
N ALA A 287 10.91 -20.74 3.50
CA ALA A 287 11.58 -19.49 3.16
C ALA A 287 10.56 -18.41 2.75
N LEU A 288 9.58 -18.77 1.90
CA LEU A 288 8.55 -17.83 1.48
C LEU A 288 7.69 -17.35 2.63
N ASP A 289 7.21 -18.25 3.48
CA ASP A 289 6.43 -17.92 4.68
C ASP A 289 7.23 -16.98 5.60
N GLY A 290 8.53 -17.24 5.74
CA GLY A 290 9.45 -16.38 6.47
C GLY A 290 9.60 -14.99 5.86
N PHE A 291 9.72 -14.90 4.52
CA PHE A 291 9.78 -13.61 3.81
C PHE A 291 8.48 -12.81 3.92
N LEU A 292 7.33 -13.44 3.77
CA LEU A 292 6.02 -12.79 3.92
C LEU A 292 5.83 -12.23 5.33
N ALA A 293 6.19 -13.02 6.35
CA ALA A 293 6.12 -12.61 7.74
C ALA A 293 7.13 -11.51 8.08
N ALA A 294 8.36 -11.59 7.55
CA ALA A 294 9.39 -10.56 7.71
C ALA A 294 8.99 -9.26 7.00
N ALA A 295 8.40 -9.35 5.79
CA ALA A 295 7.89 -8.19 5.07
C ALA A 295 6.82 -7.45 5.86
N HIS A 296 5.96 -8.19 6.57
CA HIS A 296 4.95 -7.60 7.41
C HIS A 296 5.55 -6.83 8.58
N ALA A 297 6.48 -7.44 9.32
CA ALA A 297 7.18 -6.78 10.42
C ALA A 297 7.96 -5.54 9.96
N LEU A 298 8.68 -5.65 8.84
CA LEU A 298 9.40 -4.52 8.24
C LEU A 298 8.47 -3.39 7.82
N HIS A 299 7.32 -3.70 7.22
CA HIS A 299 6.34 -2.70 6.84
C HIS A 299 5.83 -1.90 8.04
N ILE A 300 5.51 -2.57 9.16
CA ILE A 300 5.06 -1.91 10.39
C ILE A 300 6.12 -0.92 10.88
N VAL A 301 7.35 -1.38 11.07
CA VAL A 301 8.41 -0.51 11.60
C VAL A 301 8.83 0.57 10.61
N ALA A 302 8.79 0.28 9.30
CA ALA A 302 9.07 1.25 8.25
C ALA A 302 8.04 2.39 8.25
N THR A 303 6.75 2.07 8.33
CA THR A 303 5.67 3.05 8.40
C THR A 303 5.87 4.03 9.56
N VAL A 304 6.19 3.48 10.74
CA VAL A 304 6.51 4.29 11.93
C VAL A 304 7.80 5.10 11.73
N ALA A 305 8.84 4.48 11.18
CA ALA A 305 10.15 5.10 11.03
C ALA A 305 10.18 6.30 10.08
N VAL A 306 9.38 6.25 9.01
CA VAL A 306 9.25 7.37 8.05
C VAL A 306 8.03 8.24 8.31
N MET A 307 7.25 7.91 9.37
CA MET A 307 6.05 8.64 9.77
C MET A 307 5.03 8.76 8.61
N ALA A 308 4.86 7.70 7.83
CA ALA A 308 3.90 7.60 6.75
C ALA A 308 2.61 6.90 7.22
N GLU A 309 1.52 7.13 6.51
CA GLU A 309 0.33 6.28 6.68
C GLU A 309 0.58 4.89 6.08
N ALA A 310 0.00 3.85 6.68
CA ALA A 310 0.20 2.47 6.23
C ALA A 310 -0.22 2.23 4.77
N ARG A 311 -1.13 3.05 4.26
CA ARG A 311 -1.58 3.01 2.85
C ARG A 311 -0.58 3.61 1.87
N ASP A 312 0.31 4.51 2.32
CA ASP A 312 1.26 5.22 1.46
C ASP A 312 2.50 4.38 1.16
N LEU A 313 2.78 3.42 2.03
CA LEU A 313 3.84 2.44 1.86
C LEU A 313 3.23 1.05 1.69
N GLN A 314 3.66 0.31 0.71
CA GLN A 314 3.21 -1.04 0.44
C GLN A 314 4.35 -2.04 0.56
N LYS A 315 4.00 -3.32 0.71
CA LYS A 315 4.96 -4.41 0.78
C LYS A 315 4.62 -5.52 -0.20
N ALA A 316 5.64 -6.20 -0.69
CA ALA A 316 5.46 -7.41 -1.46
C ALA A 316 6.67 -8.32 -1.29
N VAL A 317 6.45 -9.60 -1.56
CA VAL A 317 7.51 -10.59 -1.76
C VAL A 317 7.40 -11.07 -3.20
N GLY A 318 8.48 -10.95 -3.95
CA GLY A 318 8.52 -11.32 -5.35
C GLY A 318 9.89 -11.89 -5.74
N SER A 319 10.11 -12.13 -7.02
CA SER A 319 11.44 -12.38 -7.57
C SER A 319 11.94 -11.14 -8.28
N GLY A 320 13.26 -10.95 -8.33
CA GLY A 320 13.87 -9.80 -9.01
C GLY A 320 13.59 -9.72 -10.52
N ASP A 321 13.21 -10.85 -11.15
CA ASP A 321 12.83 -10.93 -12.57
C ASP A 321 11.35 -10.58 -12.83
N GLY A 322 10.58 -10.29 -11.80
CA GLY A 322 9.17 -9.95 -11.91
C GLY A 322 8.24 -11.13 -12.17
N ALA A 323 8.67 -12.35 -11.87
CA ALA A 323 7.80 -13.52 -11.97
C ALA A 323 6.70 -13.51 -10.87
N TRP A 324 5.53 -14.05 -11.20
CA TRP A 324 4.49 -14.27 -10.22
C TRP A 324 4.84 -15.44 -9.31
N PHE A 325 4.75 -15.25 -7.99
CA PHE A 325 4.90 -16.35 -7.04
C PHE A 325 3.65 -17.18 -6.88
N ALA A 326 2.49 -16.66 -7.24
CA ALA A 326 1.25 -17.38 -7.22
C ALA A 326 0.45 -17.12 -8.50
N THR A 327 -0.13 -18.16 -9.08
CA THR A 327 -1.08 -18.06 -10.18
C THR A 327 -2.46 -18.49 -9.67
N PRO A 328 -3.51 -17.67 -9.87
CA PRO A 328 -4.86 -18.08 -9.51
C PRO A 328 -5.31 -19.24 -10.41
N ASP A 329 -6.03 -20.20 -9.84
CA ASP A 329 -6.77 -21.19 -10.61
C ASP A 329 -8.03 -20.56 -11.25
N ALA A 330 -8.73 -21.34 -12.06
CA ALA A 330 -9.96 -20.90 -12.72
C ALA A 330 -11.09 -20.48 -11.75
N ASN A 331 -10.96 -20.79 -10.46
CA ASN A 331 -11.90 -20.43 -9.39
C ASN A 331 -11.39 -19.29 -8.51
N GLY A 332 -10.30 -18.63 -8.88
CA GLY A 332 -9.69 -17.56 -8.08
C GLY A 332 -8.94 -18.04 -6.83
N ARG A 333 -8.72 -19.36 -6.67
CA ARG A 333 -7.94 -19.90 -5.57
C ARG A 333 -6.46 -19.76 -5.87
N ALA A 334 -5.71 -19.24 -4.91
CA ALA A 334 -4.26 -19.21 -5.00
C ALA A 334 -3.69 -20.63 -5.15
N GLN A 335 -3.14 -20.93 -6.29
CA GLN A 335 -2.26 -22.08 -6.43
C GLN A 335 -0.83 -21.65 -6.12
N LEU A 336 -0.52 -21.41 -4.87
CA LEU A 336 0.85 -21.27 -4.39
C LEU A 336 1.73 -22.46 -4.79
N ARG A 337 1.11 -23.63 -4.95
CA ARG A 337 1.78 -24.89 -5.29
C ARG A 337 2.46 -24.89 -6.66
N SER A 338 1.94 -24.17 -7.66
CA SER A 338 2.51 -24.23 -9.02
C SER A 338 3.76 -23.38 -9.20
N ALA A 339 3.91 -22.30 -8.43
CA ALA A 339 5.08 -21.43 -8.49
C ALA A 339 6.27 -21.95 -7.66
N PHE A 340 5.99 -22.75 -6.61
CA PHE A 340 7.01 -23.22 -5.65
C PHE A 340 7.26 -24.74 -5.69
N GLY A 341 6.60 -25.46 -6.60
CA GLY A 341 6.64 -26.91 -6.63
C GLY A 341 5.65 -27.56 -5.66
N GLU A 342 5.70 -28.88 -5.55
CA GLU A 342 4.89 -29.64 -4.61
C GLU A 342 5.27 -29.32 -3.15
N GLU A 343 4.32 -29.45 -2.23
CA GLU A 343 4.55 -29.29 -0.80
C GLU A 343 5.71 -30.22 -0.37
N GLY A 344 6.76 -29.65 0.21
CA GLY A 344 7.99 -30.37 0.54
C GLY A 344 9.03 -30.42 -0.59
N ALA A 345 8.84 -29.69 -1.70
CA ALA A 345 9.86 -29.60 -2.74
C ALA A 345 11.16 -28.99 -2.17
N PRO A 346 12.30 -29.62 -2.43
CA PRO A 346 13.58 -29.09 -1.96
C PRO A 346 13.91 -27.76 -2.65
N MET A 347 14.86 -27.00 -2.10
CA MET A 347 15.36 -25.70 -2.60
C MET A 347 16.12 -25.82 -3.94
N LEU A 348 15.61 -26.63 -4.88
CA LEU A 348 16.25 -26.87 -6.18
C LEU A 348 15.82 -25.83 -7.23
N GLY A 349 16.79 -25.33 -8.00
CA GLY A 349 16.59 -24.36 -9.07
C GLY A 349 16.58 -22.89 -8.60
N PRO A 350 16.58 -21.92 -9.51
CA PRO A 350 16.67 -20.50 -9.19
C PRO A 350 15.47 -20.07 -8.32
N PHE A 351 15.77 -19.69 -7.08
CA PHE A 351 14.81 -19.17 -6.13
C PHE A 351 15.47 -18.05 -5.33
N ILE A 352 15.17 -16.82 -5.69
CA ILE A 352 15.72 -15.62 -5.06
C ILE A 352 14.54 -14.75 -4.63
N PRO A 353 13.86 -15.09 -3.51
CA PRO A 353 12.79 -14.25 -3.02
C PRO A 353 13.36 -12.89 -2.61
N THR A 354 12.67 -11.86 -3.05
CA THR A 354 13.02 -10.47 -2.78
C THR A 354 11.90 -9.83 -1.99
N LEU A 355 12.26 -9.20 -0.88
CA LEU A 355 11.35 -8.46 -0.05
C LEU A 355 11.37 -7.00 -0.49
N TYR A 356 10.22 -6.45 -0.82
CA TYR A 356 10.05 -5.07 -1.25
C TYR A 356 9.21 -4.28 -0.26
N LEU A 357 9.63 -3.02 0.00
CA LEU A 357 8.78 -1.94 0.49
C LEU A 357 8.78 -0.87 -0.59
N TYR A 358 7.59 -0.46 -1.06
CA TYR A 358 7.46 0.45 -2.19
C TYR A 358 6.42 1.53 -1.94
N ASP A 359 6.62 2.69 -2.54
CA ASP A 359 5.69 3.81 -2.47
C ASP A 359 4.40 3.47 -3.22
N ALA A 360 3.25 3.73 -2.62
CA ALA A 360 1.94 3.36 -3.19
C ALA A 360 1.47 4.27 -4.33
N PHE A 361 2.26 5.28 -4.68
CA PHE A 361 1.89 6.32 -5.65
C PHE A 361 2.78 6.28 -6.89
N PRO A 362 2.20 6.63 -8.07
CA PRO A 362 2.98 6.74 -9.29
C PRO A 362 4.15 7.71 -9.15
N GLY A 363 5.33 7.30 -9.61
CA GLY A 363 6.58 8.08 -9.49
C GLY A 363 7.20 8.10 -8.10
N GLY A 364 6.53 7.53 -7.10
CA GLY A 364 6.92 7.57 -5.70
C GLY A 364 6.63 8.92 -5.02
N VAL A 365 6.63 8.93 -3.71
CA VAL A 365 6.45 10.14 -2.87
C VAL A 365 7.65 10.38 -1.96
N GLY A 366 8.78 9.73 -2.27
CA GLY A 366 10.05 9.94 -1.59
C GLY A 366 10.19 9.19 -0.26
N LEU A 367 9.48 8.07 -0.06
CA LEU A 367 9.60 7.26 1.16
C LEU A 367 10.77 6.26 1.07
N SER A 368 11.08 5.75 -0.14
CA SER A 368 12.05 4.68 -0.34
C SER A 368 13.50 5.09 -0.02
N ALA A 369 13.94 6.29 -0.37
CA ALA A 369 15.30 6.76 -0.09
C ALA A 369 15.61 6.84 1.43
N PRO A 370 14.78 7.50 2.27
CA PRO A 370 14.96 7.48 3.73
C PRO A 370 14.87 6.08 4.35
N LEU A 371 14.07 5.17 3.77
CA LEU A 371 14.02 3.79 4.23
C LEU A 371 15.33 3.06 3.92
N PHE A 372 15.93 3.33 2.75
CA PHE A 372 17.24 2.76 2.41
C PHE A 372 18.35 3.29 3.31
N GLU A 373 18.37 4.59 3.62
CA GLU A 373 19.33 5.17 4.58
C GLU A 373 19.25 4.50 5.95
N ARG A 374 18.04 4.14 6.40
CA ARG A 374 17.79 3.50 7.70
C ARG A 374 17.64 1.99 7.65
N ARG A 375 17.99 1.34 6.54
CA ARG A 375 17.74 -0.08 6.27
C ARG A 375 18.19 -1.04 7.37
N GLU A 376 19.32 -0.77 8.00
CA GLU A 376 19.87 -1.61 9.10
C GLU A 376 19.02 -1.48 10.37
N ASP A 377 18.64 -0.24 10.72
CA ASP A 377 17.76 0.03 11.86
C ASP A 377 16.39 -0.60 11.67
N LEU A 378 15.83 -0.52 10.46
CA LEU A 378 14.53 -1.12 10.15
C LEU A 378 14.55 -2.64 10.36
N VAL A 379 15.58 -3.32 9.88
CA VAL A 379 15.69 -4.77 10.03
C VAL A 379 15.87 -5.14 11.51
N ARG A 380 16.68 -4.39 12.25
CA ARG A 380 16.85 -4.58 13.70
C ARG A 380 15.54 -4.38 14.46
N LEU A 381 14.82 -3.31 14.19
CA LEU A 381 13.52 -3.02 14.83
C LEU A 381 12.44 -4.05 14.46
N ALA A 382 12.40 -4.51 13.22
CA ALA A 382 11.48 -5.58 12.80
C ALA A 382 11.79 -6.90 13.52
N ARG A 383 13.07 -7.24 13.65
CA ARG A 383 13.50 -8.40 14.44
C ARG A 383 13.08 -8.29 15.90
N GLU A 384 13.29 -7.13 16.53
CA GLU A 384 12.87 -6.87 17.90
C GLU A 384 11.35 -6.97 18.06
N LEU A 385 10.56 -6.42 17.12
CA LEU A 385 9.11 -6.53 17.11
C LEU A 385 8.66 -7.99 17.13
N VAL A 386 9.23 -8.82 16.26
CA VAL A 386 8.89 -10.24 16.18
C VAL A 386 9.32 -10.99 17.44
N GLN A 387 10.54 -10.78 17.92
CA GLN A 387 11.08 -11.50 19.07
C GLN A 387 10.40 -11.16 20.39
N ARG A 388 10.10 -9.86 20.63
CA ARG A 388 9.46 -9.38 21.86
C ARG A 388 7.96 -9.61 21.93
N CYS A 389 7.34 -10.08 20.83
CA CYS A 389 5.92 -10.39 20.85
C CYS A 389 5.67 -11.61 21.75
N ASP A 390 4.68 -11.52 22.65
CA ASP A 390 4.35 -12.57 23.61
C ASP A 390 3.70 -13.81 22.97
N CYS A 391 3.32 -13.72 21.69
CA CYS A 391 2.72 -14.84 20.98
C CYS A 391 3.72 -16.01 20.81
N ARG A 392 3.18 -17.23 20.80
CA ARG A 392 4.00 -18.45 20.75
C ARG A 392 4.53 -18.76 19.34
N ALA A 393 3.69 -18.67 18.30
CA ALA A 393 4.03 -19.13 16.96
C ALA A 393 4.00 -18.04 15.88
N GLY A 394 3.56 -16.85 16.23
CA GLY A 394 3.27 -15.73 15.36
C GLY A 394 1.81 -15.30 15.51
N CYS A 395 1.56 -14.02 15.40
CA CYS A 395 0.21 -13.44 15.46
C CYS A 395 0.10 -12.32 14.43
N PRO A 396 -1.12 -11.89 14.07
CA PRO A 396 -1.30 -10.79 13.12
C PRO A 396 -0.50 -9.52 13.44
N ALA A 397 -0.24 -9.26 14.73
CA ALA A 397 0.50 -8.09 15.17
C ALA A 397 2.01 -8.14 14.89
N CYS A 398 2.61 -9.31 14.74
CA CYS A 398 4.07 -9.39 14.54
C CYS A 398 4.49 -10.01 13.20
N VAL A 399 3.69 -10.91 12.63
CA VAL A 399 4.01 -11.62 11.38
C VAL A 399 2.91 -11.50 10.33
N GLY A 400 1.82 -10.77 10.63
CA GLY A 400 0.69 -10.58 9.73
C GLY A 400 -0.32 -11.72 9.73
N PRO A 401 -1.38 -11.55 8.95
CA PRO A 401 -2.37 -12.61 8.78
C PRO A 401 -1.74 -13.82 8.09
N VAL A 402 -2.17 -15.00 8.46
CA VAL A 402 -1.77 -16.25 7.82
C VAL A 402 -2.46 -16.31 6.45
N LEU A 403 -1.76 -15.88 5.40
CA LEU A 403 -2.35 -15.73 4.07
C LEU A 403 -2.29 -16.97 3.21
N ALA A 404 -1.38 -17.89 3.48
CA ALA A 404 -1.07 -18.98 2.55
C ALA A 404 -0.93 -20.36 3.21
N VAL A 405 -1.02 -20.45 4.51
CA VAL A 405 -0.83 -21.71 5.23
C VAL A 405 -2.20 -22.25 5.61
N ASP A 406 -2.48 -23.50 5.26
CA ASP A 406 -3.58 -24.25 5.88
C ASP A 406 -3.50 -24.08 7.39
N GLU A 407 -4.62 -23.77 8.04
CA GLU A 407 -4.73 -23.61 9.49
C GLU A 407 -4.21 -24.82 10.30
N GLN A 408 -3.93 -25.91 9.61
CA GLN A 408 -3.43 -27.17 10.15
C GLN A 408 -1.89 -27.26 10.22
N ASN A 409 -1.16 -26.25 9.72
CA ASN A 409 0.30 -26.30 9.69
C ASN A 409 0.88 -25.78 11.00
N GLU A 410 1.51 -26.65 11.79
CA GLU A 410 2.18 -26.36 13.08
C GLU A 410 3.43 -25.47 12.94
N ARG A 411 3.69 -24.87 11.77
CA ARG A 411 4.89 -24.06 11.52
C ARG A 411 4.81 -22.73 12.23
N SER A 412 5.85 -22.40 12.98
CA SER A 412 5.97 -21.11 13.65
C SER A 412 6.43 -20.03 12.67
N LEU A 413 5.49 -19.25 12.13
CA LEU A 413 5.80 -18.08 11.29
C LEU A 413 6.74 -17.08 12.00
N LYS A 414 6.62 -16.99 13.32
CA LYS A 414 7.53 -16.18 14.15
C LYS A 414 8.98 -16.65 14.03
N SER A 415 9.21 -17.96 14.07
CA SER A 415 10.55 -18.53 13.92
C SER A 415 11.09 -18.33 12.50
N LEU A 416 10.24 -18.52 11.46
CA LEU A 416 10.64 -18.34 10.08
C LEU A 416 10.96 -16.86 9.76
N ALA A 417 10.14 -15.93 10.23
CA ALA A 417 10.39 -14.49 10.09
C ALA A 417 11.69 -14.07 10.78
N THR A 418 11.92 -14.55 12.02
CA THR A 418 13.16 -14.27 12.75
C THR A 418 14.38 -14.77 11.96
N ARG A 419 14.30 -15.97 11.38
CA ARG A 419 15.38 -16.55 10.59
C ARG A 419 15.71 -15.73 9.35
N VAL A 420 14.69 -15.23 8.62
CA VAL A 420 14.90 -14.31 7.49
C VAL A 420 15.55 -13.00 7.95
N LEU A 421 15.04 -12.40 9.02
CA LEU A 421 15.58 -11.15 9.57
C LEU A 421 17.01 -11.33 10.09
N ASP A 422 17.34 -12.46 10.72
CA ASP A 422 18.71 -12.78 11.15
C ASP A 422 19.68 -12.89 9.97
N LEU A 423 19.24 -13.39 8.80
CA LEU A 423 20.06 -13.45 7.60
C LEU A 423 20.30 -12.06 6.98
N ILE A 424 19.39 -11.12 7.17
CA ILE A 424 19.47 -9.76 6.61
C ILE A 424 20.22 -8.81 7.55
N VAL A 425 20.18 -9.06 8.88
CA VAL A 425 20.94 -8.24 9.86
C VAL A 425 22.43 -8.40 9.60
N ALA A 426 23.15 -7.30 9.41
CA ALA A 426 24.61 -7.31 9.46
C ALA A 426 25.05 -7.67 10.88
N LEU A 427 25.91 -8.69 11.02
CA LEU A 427 26.54 -9.07 12.28
C LEU A 427 27.62 -8.06 12.67
#